data_fa2aedc1c3864f9ee3bc0f312654f8f4
#
_entry.id   fa2aedc1c3864f9ee3bc0f312654f8f4
#
_cell.length_a   1.000
_cell.length_b   1.000
_cell.length_c   1.000
_cell.angle_alpha   90.00
_cell.angle_beta   90.00
_cell.angle_gamma   90.00
#
_symmetry.space_group_name_H-M   'P 1'
#
loop_
_entity.id
_entity.type
_entity.pdbx_description
1 polymer ?
#
loop_
_entity_poly.entity_id
_entity_poly.type
_entity_poly.pdbx_seq_one_letter_code
_entity_poly.pdbx_strand_id
1 'polypeptide(L)'
;MSTTFIVKRILFSLLIGLLLGVVVSEIPFMFLRETARPPQEVLLTIPAGAADQVARGQQPPSIPESMIFVVGDILIVQNQDVVDHKLGPLWIPANSSARLSLDREESLAFECSFQSDNYLGLDVHQSLTLSTRLYGIWYVGLPMAILIALYSLVMPSKKKENAPA
;
A
#
# COMPACT_ATOMS: atom_id res chain seq x y z
N MET A 1 48.31 0.08 -0.93
CA MET A 1 47.13 0.24 -0.03
C MET A 1 47.00 -1.06 0.80
N SER A 2 46.88 -0.97 2.11
CA SER A 2 46.72 -2.19 2.95
C SER A 2 45.34 -2.84 2.65
N THR A 3 45.33 -4.17 2.51
CA THR A 3 44.11 -4.96 2.29
C THR A 3 43.03 -4.63 3.33
N THR A 4 43.46 -4.44 4.58
CA THR A 4 42.60 -4.09 5.71
C THR A 4 41.88 -2.74 5.50
N PHE A 5 42.54 -1.78 4.85
CA PHE A 5 41.97 -0.48 4.58
C PHE A 5 40.88 -0.55 3.47
N ILE A 6 41.13 -1.35 2.42
CA ILE A 6 40.17 -1.58 1.34
C ILE A 6 38.93 -2.28 1.91
N VAL A 7 39.10 -3.34 2.71
CA VAL A 7 37.99 -4.08 3.32
C VAL A 7 37.14 -3.16 4.21
N LYS A 8 37.75 -2.33 5.04
CA LYS A 8 37.00 -1.37 5.88
C LYS A 8 36.16 -0.40 5.05
N ARG A 9 36.71 0.12 3.94
CA ARG A 9 35.95 1.03 3.03
C ARG A 9 34.78 0.33 2.40
N ILE A 10 34.95 -0.91 1.93
CA ILE A 10 33.87 -1.69 1.32
C ILE A 10 32.77 -1.97 2.36
N LEU A 11 33.13 -2.44 3.54
CA LEU A 11 32.16 -2.71 4.61
C LEU A 11 31.37 -1.47 5.03
N PHE A 12 32.06 -0.32 5.14
CA PHE A 12 31.40 0.94 5.48
C PHE A 12 30.46 1.42 4.37
N SER A 13 30.86 1.24 3.11
CA SER A 13 30.01 1.55 1.95
C SER A 13 28.78 0.66 1.87
N LEU A 14 28.93 -0.64 2.16
CA LEU A 14 27.82 -1.58 2.25
C LEU A 14 26.82 -1.18 3.34
N LEU A 15 27.33 -0.80 4.51
CA LEU A 15 26.49 -0.37 5.62
C LEU A 15 25.72 0.89 5.28
N ILE A 16 26.36 1.89 4.71
CA ILE A 16 25.68 3.15 4.28
C ILE A 16 24.66 2.86 3.18
N GLY A 17 25.01 2.07 2.17
CA GLY A 17 24.11 1.71 1.09
C GLY A 17 22.85 0.98 1.58
N LEU A 18 23.02 0.03 2.49
CA LEU A 18 21.89 -0.68 3.11
C LEU A 18 21.03 0.26 3.97
N LEU A 19 21.64 1.15 4.76
CA LEU A 19 20.89 2.14 5.55
C LEU A 19 20.08 3.06 4.66
N LEU A 20 20.66 3.54 3.56
CA LEU A 20 19.93 4.35 2.56
C LEU A 20 18.78 3.53 1.94
N GLY A 21 19.03 2.26 1.62
CA GLY A 21 17.99 1.35 1.11
C GLY A 21 16.82 1.22 2.08
N VAL A 22 17.09 1.08 3.39
CA VAL A 22 16.04 1.05 4.41
C VAL A 22 15.27 2.36 4.44
N VAL A 23 15.95 3.50 4.52
CA VAL A 23 15.28 4.82 4.58
C VAL A 23 14.38 5.04 3.37
N VAL A 24 14.87 4.78 2.17
CA VAL A 24 14.10 4.96 0.92
C VAL A 24 12.94 3.98 0.84
N SER A 25 13.07 2.75 1.35
CA SER A 25 12.00 1.75 1.37
C SER A 25 10.92 2.07 2.41
N GLU A 26 11.29 2.63 3.56
CA GLU A 26 10.33 2.92 4.65
C GLU A 26 9.45 4.16 4.38
N ILE A 27 9.93 5.13 3.60
CA ILE A 27 9.16 6.35 3.29
C ILE A 27 7.83 6.01 2.57
N PRO A 28 7.81 5.28 1.44
CA PRO A 28 6.55 4.88 0.80
C PRO A 28 5.68 4.01 1.71
N PHE A 29 6.31 3.11 2.50
CA PHE A 29 5.60 2.23 3.41
C PHE A 29 4.80 2.99 4.49
N MET A 30 5.31 4.14 4.94
CA MET A 30 4.58 5.00 5.90
C MET A 30 3.26 5.54 5.33
N PHE A 31 3.22 5.80 4.02
CA PHE A 31 2.02 6.30 3.32
C PHE A 31 1.06 5.19 2.91
N LEU A 32 1.55 3.96 2.70
CA LEU A 32 0.80 2.81 2.22
C LEU A 32 0.43 1.80 3.32
N ARG A 33 0.35 2.25 4.56
CA ARG A 33 0.08 1.37 5.72
C ARG A 33 -1.24 0.60 5.63
N GLU A 34 -2.26 1.19 5.02
CA GLU A 34 -3.58 0.58 4.89
C GLU A 34 -3.57 -0.69 4.03
N THR A 35 -2.61 -0.80 3.10
CA THR A 35 -2.42 -1.98 2.26
C THR A 35 -1.41 -2.98 2.83
N ALA A 36 -0.80 -2.68 3.99
CA ALA A 36 0.20 -3.53 4.65
C ALA A 36 -0.47 -4.61 5.54
N ARG A 37 -1.41 -5.34 4.98
CA ARG A 37 -2.17 -6.40 5.63
C ARG A 37 -2.40 -7.59 4.71
N PRO A 38 -2.65 -8.80 5.24
CA PRO A 38 -3.12 -9.92 4.42
C PRO A 38 -4.54 -9.66 3.93
N PRO A 39 -4.99 -10.38 2.86
CA PRO A 39 -6.37 -10.38 2.42
C PRO A 39 -7.32 -10.77 3.53
N GLN A 40 -8.48 -10.13 3.57
CA GLN A 40 -9.52 -10.37 4.57
C GLN A 40 -10.93 -10.17 4.00
N GLU A 41 -11.95 -10.58 4.75
CA GLU A 41 -13.34 -10.24 4.47
C GLU A 41 -13.63 -8.82 5.00
N VAL A 42 -14.11 -7.94 4.11
CA VAL A 42 -14.48 -6.56 4.43
C VAL A 42 -16.00 -6.43 4.34
N LEU A 43 -16.64 -6.06 5.43
CA LEU A 43 -18.09 -5.93 5.51
C LEU A 43 -18.52 -4.49 5.22
N LEU A 44 -19.39 -4.32 4.24
CA LEU A 44 -20.14 -3.09 3.96
C LEU A 44 -21.62 -3.35 4.31
N THR A 45 -22.19 -2.56 5.22
CA THR A 45 -23.59 -2.69 5.59
C THR A 45 -24.41 -1.54 5.01
N ILE A 46 -25.43 -1.89 4.22
CA ILE A 46 -26.46 -0.96 3.75
C ILE A 46 -27.53 -0.90 4.83
N PRO A 47 -27.73 0.24 5.52
CA PRO A 47 -28.68 0.33 6.62
C PRO A 47 -30.12 0.31 6.14
N ALA A 48 -31.03 -0.05 7.02
CA ALA A 48 -32.47 0.06 6.77
C ALA A 48 -32.86 1.52 6.44
N GLY A 49 -33.67 1.70 5.40
CA GLY A 49 -34.10 3.02 4.92
C GLY A 49 -33.05 3.77 4.08
N ALA A 50 -31.99 3.10 3.61
CA ALA A 50 -30.98 3.70 2.75
C ALA A 50 -31.62 4.22 1.44
N ALA A 51 -32.50 3.46 0.81
CA ALA A 51 -33.21 3.88 -0.40
C ALA A 51 -34.00 5.18 -0.20
N ASP A 52 -34.71 5.32 0.93
CA ASP A 52 -35.46 6.52 1.25
C ASP A 52 -34.54 7.74 1.49
N GLN A 53 -33.37 7.53 2.07
CA GLN A 53 -32.38 8.60 2.27
C GLN A 53 -31.83 9.08 0.91
N VAL A 54 -31.44 8.14 0.05
CA VAL A 54 -30.93 8.44 -1.30
C VAL A 54 -31.99 9.14 -2.14
N ALA A 55 -33.27 8.70 -2.08
CA ALA A 55 -34.37 9.35 -2.77
C ALA A 55 -34.59 10.81 -2.34
N ARG A 56 -34.19 11.18 -1.13
CA ARG A 56 -34.20 12.56 -0.62
C ARG A 56 -32.89 13.31 -0.90
N GLY A 57 -31.95 12.72 -1.62
CA GLY A 57 -30.63 13.30 -1.89
C GLY A 57 -29.70 13.30 -0.66
N GLN A 58 -29.94 12.42 0.31
CA GLN A 58 -29.14 12.30 1.53
C GLN A 58 -28.21 11.09 1.42
N GLN A 59 -26.94 11.28 1.80
CA GLN A 59 -25.99 10.20 1.88
C GLN A 59 -26.17 9.41 3.19
N PRO A 60 -26.37 8.07 3.15
CA PRO A 60 -26.36 7.25 4.35
C PRO A 60 -25.01 7.33 5.05
N PRO A 61 -24.94 7.72 6.35
CA PRO A 61 -23.69 8.04 7.04
C PRO A 61 -22.75 6.84 7.24
N SER A 62 -23.25 5.62 7.13
CA SER A 62 -22.48 4.38 7.27
C SER A 62 -21.78 3.93 5.98
N ILE A 63 -22.04 4.60 4.85
CA ILE A 63 -21.53 4.21 3.54
C ILE A 63 -20.47 5.23 3.12
N PRO A 64 -19.18 4.85 3.02
CA PRO A 64 -18.12 5.74 2.57
C PRO A 64 -18.21 5.99 1.05
N GLU A 65 -17.61 7.07 0.58
CA GLU A 65 -17.53 7.38 -0.86
C GLU A 65 -16.55 6.46 -1.61
N SER A 66 -15.51 6.01 -0.91
CA SER A 66 -14.52 5.07 -1.44
C SER A 66 -14.00 4.14 -0.37
N MET A 67 -13.53 2.96 -0.78
CA MET A 67 -12.95 1.93 0.08
C MET A 67 -11.63 1.42 -0.50
N ILE A 68 -10.65 1.19 0.39
CA ILE A 68 -9.33 0.66 0.01
C ILE A 68 -9.27 -0.82 0.37
N PHE A 69 -8.87 -1.62 -0.61
CA PHE A 69 -8.76 -3.06 -0.52
C PHE A 69 -7.34 -3.53 -0.89
N VAL A 70 -7.03 -4.76 -0.52
CA VAL A 70 -5.86 -5.47 -1.06
C VAL A 70 -6.31 -6.64 -1.93
N VAL A 71 -5.49 -6.99 -2.90
CA VAL A 71 -5.76 -8.12 -3.81
C VAL A 71 -6.00 -9.39 -2.98
N GLY A 72 -7.11 -10.06 -3.27
CA GLY A 72 -7.58 -11.23 -2.52
C GLY A 72 -8.58 -10.91 -1.40
N ASP A 73 -8.90 -9.63 -1.15
CA ASP A 73 -10.01 -9.28 -0.26
C ASP A 73 -11.36 -9.74 -0.84
N ILE A 74 -12.28 -10.02 0.05
CA ILE A 74 -13.67 -10.33 -0.30
C ILE A 74 -14.55 -9.24 0.30
N LEU A 75 -15.18 -8.44 -0.55
CA LEU A 75 -16.20 -7.48 -0.12
C LEU A 75 -17.51 -8.22 0.12
N ILE A 76 -18.00 -8.17 1.35
CA ILE A 76 -19.32 -8.67 1.73
C ILE A 76 -20.24 -7.48 1.90
N VAL A 77 -21.25 -7.38 1.05
CA VAL A 77 -22.28 -6.33 1.17
C VAL A 77 -23.51 -6.92 1.81
N GLN A 78 -23.83 -6.46 3.01
CA GLN A 78 -25.01 -6.85 3.77
C GLN A 78 -26.10 -5.81 3.59
N ASN A 79 -27.20 -6.18 2.95
CA ASN A 79 -28.37 -5.34 2.79
C ASN A 79 -29.36 -5.53 3.94
N GLN A 80 -29.52 -4.51 4.78
CA GLN A 80 -30.51 -4.48 5.87
C GLN A 80 -31.74 -3.65 5.48
N ASP A 81 -31.79 -3.16 4.24
CA ASP A 81 -32.94 -2.42 3.72
C ASP A 81 -34.04 -3.40 3.25
N VAL A 82 -35.24 -2.87 3.11
CA VAL A 82 -36.42 -3.60 2.63
C VAL A 82 -36.52 -3.68 1.12
N VAL A 83 -35.62 -2.99 0.40
CA VAL A 83 -35.53 -3.00 -1.06
C VAL A 83 -34.23 -3.64 -1.53
N ASP A 84 -34.24 -4.13 -2.76
CA ASP A 84 -33.04 -4.66 -3.40
C ASP A 84 -32.10 -3.53 -3.79
N HIS A 85 -30.79 -3.79 -3.67
CA HIS A 85 -29.76 -2.85 -4.07
C HIS A 85 -28.81 -3.46 -5.12
N LYS A 86 -28.07 -2.58 -5.80
CA LYS A 86 -27.08 -2.94 -6.82
C LYS A 86 -25.75 -2.26 -6.54
N LEU A 87 -24.64 -3.00 -6.72
CA LEU A 87 -23.28 -2.49 -6.70
C LEU A 87 -22.52 -3.05 -7.92
N GLY A 88 -22.40 -2.26 -8.98
CA GLY A 88 -21.79 -2.71 -10.24
C GLY A 88 -22.46 -3.99 -10.75
N PRO A 89 -21.72 -5.10 -10.85
CA PRO A 89 -22.27 -6.39 -11.30
C PRO A 89 -23.04 -7.14 -10.20
N LEU A 90 -22.98 -6.67 -8.94
CA LEU A 90 -23.51 -7.38 -7.79
C LEU A 90 -24.97 -6.96 -7.52
N TRP A 91 -25.88 -7.94 -7.55
CA TRP A 91 -27.27 -7.78 -7.11
C TRP A 91 -27.41 -8.22 -5.66
N ILE A 92 -28.01 -7.40 -4.82
CA ILE A 92 -28.08 -7.59 -3.37
C ILE A 92 -29.55 -7.52 -2.95
N PRO A 93 -30.24 -8.66 -2.84
CA PRO A 93 -31.65 -8.68 -2.43
C PRO A 93 -31.88 -8.08 -1.04
N ALA A 94 -33.09 -7.62 -0.80
CA ALA A 94 -33.51 -7.12 0.51
C ALA A 94 -33.24 -8.14 1.63
N ASN A 95 -32.74 -7.66 2.78
CA ASN A 95 -32.41 -8.48 3.95
C ASN A 95 -31.47 -9.67 3.67
N SER A 96 -30.57 -9.53 2.69
CA SER A 96 -29.60 -10.56 2.31
C SER A 96 -28.18 -10.01 2.23
N SER A 97 -27.24 -10.86 1.86
CA SER A 97 -25.84 -10.45 1.61
C SER A 97 -25.34 -11.00 0.28
N ALA A 98 -24.44 -10.25 -0.34
CA ALA A 98 -23.76 -10.66 -1.55
C ALA A 98 -22.24 -10.48 -1.38
N ARG A 99 -21.44 -11.24 -2.15
CA ARG A 99 -19.98 -11.27 -2.05
C ARG A 99 -19.35 -10.92 -3.38
N LEU A 100 -18.29 -10.12 -3.33
CA LEU A 100 -17.46 -9.76 -4.48
C LEU A 100 -15.99 -10.06 -4.15
N SER A 101 -15.36 -10.90 -4.96
CA SER A 101 -13.92 -11.19 -4.86
C SER A 101 -13.12 -10.12 -5.62
N LEU A 102 -12.07 -9.60 -5.00
CA LEU A 102 -11.22 -8.55 -5.56
C LEU A 102 -9.83 -9.12 -5.88
N ASP A 103 -9.73 -9.79 -7.03
CA ASP A 103 -8.57 -10.61 -7.39
C ASP A 103 -7.51 -9.87 -8.20
N ARG A 104 -7.72 -8.59 -8.52
CA ARG A 104 -6.81 -7.79 -9.36
C ARG A 104 -6.58 -6.41 -8.76
N GLU A 105 -5.39 -5.89 -8.98
CA GLU A 105 -5.06 -4.50 -8.67
C GLU A 105 -5.72 -3.60 -9.71
N GLU A 106 -6.72 -2.84 -9.26
CA GLU A 106 -7.48 -1.92 -10.11
C GLU A 106 -8.23 -0.88 -9.26
N SER A 107 -8.46 0.29 -9.85
CA SER A 107 -9.33 1.32 -9.29
C SER A 107 -10.64 1.30 -10.05
N LEU A 108 -11.73 0.97 -9.37
CA LEU A 108 -13.07 0.83 -9.93
C LEU A 108 -14.01 1.88 -9.33
N ALA A 109 -14.88 2.42 -10.15
CA ALA A 109 -16.04 3.19 -9.71
C ALA A 109 -17.29 2.39 -10.09
N PHE A 110 -17.89 1.71 -9.12
CA PHE A 110 -19.09 0.95 -9.35
C PHE A 110 -20.33 1.82 -9.19
N GLU A 111 -21.24 1.71 -10.15
CA GLU A 111 -22.58 2.27 -10.00
C GLU A 111 -23.28 1.57 -8.83
N CYS A 112 -23.83 2.35 -7.89
CA CYS A 112 -24.53 1.81 -6.73
C CYS A 112 -25.85 2.55 -6.47
N SER A 113 -26.86 1.81 -6.05
CA SER A 113 -28.21 2.34 -5.81
C SER A 113 -28.43 2.85 -4.38
N PHE A 114 -27.43 2.76 -3.51
CA PHE A 114 -27.50 3.11 -2.09
C PHE A 114 -26.59 4.31 -1.73
N GLN A 115 -26.14 5.06 -2.72
CA GLN A 115 -25.42 6.33 -2.53
C GLN A 115 -26.09 7.45 -3.31
N SER A 116 -26.03 8.68 -2.75
CA SER A 116 -26.62 9.88 -3.40
C SER A 116 -25.98 10.20 -4.75
N ASP A 117 -24.67 9.96 -4.88
CA ASP A 117 -23.90 10.20 -6.10
C ASP A 117 -23.95 9.03 -7.08
N ASN A 118 -24.62 7.93 -6.71
CA ASN A 118 -24.76 6.69 -7.47
C ASN A 118 -23.44 5.96 -7.78
N TYR A 119 -22.33 6.27 -7.10
CA TYR A 119 -21.05 5.61 -7.30
C TYR A 119 -20.34 5.29 -5.99
N LEU A 120 -19.68 4.14 -5.94
CA LEU A 120 -18.77 3.73 -4.88
C LEU A 120 -17.40 3.47 -5.49
N GLY A 121 -16.38 4.15 -4.98
CA GLY A 121 -14.98 3.91 -5.34
C GLY A 121 -14.44 2.67 -4.63
N LEU A 122 -13.82 1.77 -5.40
CA LEU A 122 -13.10 0.62 -4.86
C LEU A 122 -11.67 0.66 -5.39
N ASP A 123 -10.71 0.94 -4.50
CA ASP A 123 -9.29 0.97 -4.83
C ASP A 123 -8.62 -0.30 -4.31
N VAL A 124 -8.26 -1.19 -5.22
CA VAL A 124 -7.64 -2.48 -4.91
C VAL A 124 -6.15 -2.41 -5.19
N HIS A 125 -5.33 -2.56 -4.17
CA HIS A 125 -3.86 -2.51 -4.24
C HIS A 125 -3.22 -3.85 -3.93
N GLN A 126 -1.96 -4.04 -4.35
CA GLN A 126 -1.16 -5.18 -3.89
C GLN A 126 -0.92 -5.09 -2.38
N SER A 127 -1.01 -6.22 -1.69
CA SER A 127 -0.65 -6.26 -0.28
C SER A 127 0.85 -6.02 -0.08
N LEU A 128 1.21 -5.07 0.79
CA LEU A 128 2.60 -4.82 1.18
C LEU A 128 3.03 -5.83 2.22
N THR A 129 3.68 -6.91 1.78
CA THR A 129 4.21 -7.96 2.64
C THR A 129 5.63 -7.66 3.11
N LEU A 130 6.11 -8.38 4.14
CA LEU A 130 7.49 -8.29 4.61
C LEU A 130 8.50 -8.59 3.48
N SER A 131 8.18 -9.57 2.61
CA SER A 131 9.02 -9.89 1.45
C SER A 131 9.15 -8.71 0.48
N THR A 132 8.06 -8.00 0.19
CA THR A 132 8.08 -6.79 -0.66
C THR A 132 9.01 -5.72 -0.06
N ARG A 133 8.96 -5.52 1.26
CA ARG A 133 9.86 -4.58 1.96
C ARG A 133 11.32 -4.99 1.84
N LEU A 134 11.63 -6.27 2.09
CA LEU A 134 13.00 -6.78 1.98
C LEU A 134 13.53 -6.65 0.54
N TYR A 135 12.73 -6.97 -0.46
CA TYR A 135 13.11 -6.75 -1.86
C TYR A 135 13.39 -5.27 -2.15
N GLY A 136 12.57 -4.35 -1.67
CA GLY A 136 12.81 -2.91 -1.81
C GLY A 136 14.17 -2.49 -1.25
N ILE A 137 14.53 -2.95 -0.06
CA ILE A 137 15.85 -2.68 0.56
C ILE A 137 17.00 -3.22 -0.30
N TRP A 138 16.88 -4.44 -0.82
CA TRP A 138 17.91 -5.04 -1.67
C TRP A 138 18.04 -4.34 -3.01
N TYR A 139 16.94 -4.06 -3.70
CA TYR A 139 16.98 -3.42 -5.03
C TYR A 139 17.50 -1.98 -4.99
N VAL A 140 17.30 -1.26 -3.89
CA VAL A 140 17.82 0.10 -3.73
C VAL A 140 19.18 0.09 -3.02
N GLY A 141 19.30 -0.64 -1.93
CA GLY A 141 20.47 -0.63 -1.05
C GLY A 141 21.71 -1.21 -1.71
N LEU A 142 21.60 -2.31 -2.46
CA LEU A 142 22.74 -2.97 -3.07
C LEU A 142 23.40 -2.11 -4.18
N PRO A 143 22.67 -1.57 -5.17
CA PRO A 143 23.27 -0.66 -6.17
C PRO A 143 23.89 0.57 -5.55
N MET A 144 23.25 1.18 -4.56
CA MET A 144 23.79 2.33 -3.85
C MET A 144 25.07 1.98 -3.09
N ALA A 145 25.14 0.83 -2.45
CA ALA A 145 26.35 0.33 -1.77
C ALA A 145 27.51 0.16 -2.75
N ILE A 146 27.25 -0.41 -3.93
CA ILE A 146 28.27 -0.59 -4.98
C ILE A 146 28.77 0.76 -5.47
N LEU A 147 27.89 1.71 -5.76
CA LEU A 147 28.27 3.05 -6.22
C LEU A 147 29.12 3.78 -5.16
N ILE A 148 28.73 3.74 -3.89
CA ILE A 148 29.49 4.36 -2.79
C ILE A 148 30.85 3.66 -2.63
N ALA A 149 30.91 2.33 -2.77
CA ALA A 149 32.15 1.59 -2.69
C ALA A 149 33.12 1.98 -3.81
N LEU A 150 32.65 2.00 -5.05
CA LEU A 150 33.44 2.42 -6.22
C LEU A 150 33.96 3.85 -6.05
N TYR A 151 33.07 4.78 -5.68
CA TYR A 151 33.46 6.18 -5.42
C TYR A 151 34.48 6.28 -4.29
N SER A 152 34.28 5.55 -3.18
CA SER A 152 35.19 5.52 -2.05
C SER A 152 36.59 4.98 -2.40
N LEU A 153 36.67 4.02 -3.33
CA LEU A 153 37.94 3.44 -3.76
C LEU A 153 38.73 4.39 -4.71
N VAL A 154 38.01 5.16 -5.54
CA VAL A 154 38.61 6.10 -6.46
C VAL A 154 39.10 7.37 -5.75
N MET A 155 38.45 7.78 -4.67
CA MET A 155 38.88 8.97 -3.91
C MET A 155 40.20 8.72 -3.14
N PRO A 156 41.24 9.56 -3.36
CA PRO A 156 42.47 9.46 -2.59
C PRO A 156 42.22 9.77 -1.11
N SER A 157 42.73 8.91 -0.20
CA SER A 157 42.70 9.24 1.22
C SER A 157 43.65 10.38 1.50
N LYS A 158 43.18 11.46 2.13
CA LYS A 158 44.07 12.52 2.64
C LYS A 158 45.08 11.90 3.59
N LYS A 159 46.35 11.89 3.20
CA LYS A 159 47.47 11.56 4.10
C LYS A 159 47.41 12.60 5.23
N LYS A 160 47.30 12.14 6.50
CA LYS A 160 47.53 13.06 7.63
C LYS A 160 48.94 13.64 7.48
N GLU A 161 49.01 14.90 7.13
CA GLU A 161 50.22 15.69 7.23
C GLU A 161 50.50 15.83 8.72
N ASN A 162 51.49 15.08 9.19
CA ASN A 162 52.00 15.23 10.56
C ASN A 162 52.59 16.64 10.62
N ALA A 163 51.95 17.57 11.32
CA ALA A 163 52.53 18.86 11.66
C ALA A 163 53.84 18.57 12.44
N PRO A 164 54.99 19.15 12.05
CA PRO A 164 56.20 19.07 12.83
C PRO A 164 56.01 19.80 14.15
N ALA A 165 56.52 19.18 15.23
CA ALA A 165 56.57 19.78 16.57
C ALA A 165 57.54 20.98 16.61
#